data_9514805dac3d2cb9f7c7870858d40795
#
_entry.id   9514805dac3d2cb9f7c7870858d40795
#
_cell.length_a   1.000
_cell.length_b   1.000
_cell.length_c   1.000
_cell.angle_alpha   90.00
_cell.angle_beta   90.00
_cell.angle_gamma   90.00
#
_symmetry.space_group_name_H-M   'P 1'
#
loop_
_entity.id
_entity.type
_entity.pdbx_description
1 polymer ?
#
loop_
_entity_poly.entity_id
_entity_poly.type
_entity_poly.pdbx_seq_one_letter_code
_entity_poly.pdbx_strand_id
1 'polypeptide(L)'
;MLNDHCGYICIPIEEYETFGDIEAALTDDYPAVRELLISRIDQMIDQGMDRLIIDARGNDGGLDILASSVVTLFTTEEIRTNSGFRSGDEIVQSRYWNWIVPADGRYSDIPVVLLVNAGTASAGDILTYNLSLCPNVTVMGLATTWGCAQGVPQTALMSGGTIRVRYSIMATLDEDGNIYIDGGEDRVSDIQLDVRIPLDMNTINEIYGQDSDYPLEYAVEWLDRLG
;
A
#
# COMPACT_ATOMS: atom_id res chain seq x y z
N MET A 1 -6.86 3.84 -19.00
CA MET A 1 -8.33 3.70 -18.88
C MET A 1 -8.70 2.25 -19.09
N LEU A 2 -9.53 1.70 -18.22
CA LEU A 2 -10.14 0.36 -18.39
C LEU A 2 -11.41 0.43 -19.26
N ASN A 3 -12.17 1.51 -19.07
CA ASN A 3 -13.35 1.86 -19.86
C ASN A 3 -13.43 3.37 -20.02
N ASP A 4 -14.56 3.92 -20.47
CA ASP A 4 -14.72 5.36 -20.71
C ASP A 4 -14.64 6.23 -19.44
N HIS A 5 -14.77 5.62 -18.26
CA HIS A 5 -14.88 6.34 -16.98
C HIS A 5 -13.90 5.87 -15.90
N CYS A 6 -13.34 4.66 -16.03
CA CYS A 6 -12.50 4.07 -15.00
C CYS A 6 -11.02 4.11 -15.38
N GLY A 7 -10.23 4.82 -14.58
CA GLY A 7 -8.77 4.82 -14.65
C GLY A 7 -8.17 3.58 -13.96
N TYR A 8 -6.94 3.25 -14.33
CA TYR A 8 -6.20 2.15 -13.70
C TYR A 8 -4.73 2.50 -13.57
N ILE A 9 -4.21 2.28 -12.38
CA ILE A 9 -2.79 2.40 -12.05
C ILE A 9 -2.37 1.13 -11.33
N CYS A 10 -1.33 0.45 -11.83
CA CYS A 10 -0.70 -0.67 -11.15
C CYS A 10 0.57 -0.18 -10.43
N ILE A 11 0.70 -0.53 -9.15
CA ILE A 11 1.87 -0.23 -8.31
C ILE A 11 2.43 -1.58 -7.84
N PRO A 12 3.30 -2.22 -8.64
CA PRO A 12 3.78 -3.57 -8.32
C PRO A 12 4.88 -3.57 -7.26
N ILE A 13 5.56 -2.43 -7.04
CA ILE A 13 6.70 -2.30 -6.12
C ILE A 13 7.04 -0.82 -5.88
N GLU A 14 7.56 -0.50 -4.72
CA GLU A 14 8.11 0.82 -4.37
C GLU A 14 9.66 0.79 -4.38
N GLU A 15 10.27 0.63 -5.55
CA GLU A 15 11.74 0.65 -5.71
C GLU A 15 12.24 1.94 -6.36
N TYR A 16 13.31 2.50 -5.80
CA TYR A 16 13.90 3.75 -6.30
C TYR A 16 14.79 3.57 -7.54
N GLU A 17 15.30 2.38 -7.82
CA GLU A 17 16.13 2.11 -9.01
C GLU A 17 15.41 2.44 -10.32
N THR A 18 14.09 2.37 -10.30
CA THR A 18 13.26 2.75 -11.45
C THR A 18 13.21 4.27 -11.65
N PHE A 19 13.49 5.06 -10.62
CA PHE A 19 13.36 6.52 -10.61
C PHE A 19 14.69 7.27 -10.41
N GLY A 20 15.78 6.56 -10.18
CA GLY A 20 17.15 7.00 -10.45
C GLY A 20 17.79 8.00 -9.50
N ASP A 21 17.21 8.30 -8.33
CA ASP A 21 17.77 9.31 -7.46
C ASP A 21 17.83 8.90 -5.98
N ILE A 22 19.01 8.43 -5.57
CA ILE A 22 19.29 8.09 -4.16
C ILE A 22 19.25 9.35 -3.27
N GLU A 23 19.56 10.54 -3.81
CA GLU A 23 19.56 11.78 -3.04
C GLU A 23 18.12 12.18 -2.70
N ALA A 24 17.17 11.96 -3.59
CA ALA A 24 15.75 12.15 -3.32
C ALA A 24 15.24 11.21 -2.21
N ALA A 25 15.71 9.96 -2.18
CA ALA A 25 15.38 9.00 -1.12
C ALA A 25 15.86 9.44 0.27
N LEU A 26 16.95 10.20 0.32
CA LEU A 26 17.53 10.70 1.57
C LEU A 26 16.91 12.01 2.05
N THR A 27 16.17 12.70 1.19
CA THR A 27 15.55 14.01 1.47
C THR A 27 14.06 13.94 1.73
N ASP A 28 13.49 12.73 1.81
CA ASP A 28 12.05 12.47 2.02
C ASP A 28 11.14 13.15 0.98
N ASP A 29 11.64 13.41 -0.23
CA ASP A 29 10.86 13.96 -1.32
C ASP A 29 11.15 13.23 -2.64
N TYR A 30 10.09 12.71 -3.27
CA TYR A 30 10.11 12.13 -4.61
C TYR A 30 9.23 12.94 -5.56
N PRO A 31 9.59 14.20 -5.85
CA PRO A 31 8.77 15.04 -6.69
C PRO A 31 8.55 14.44 -8.08
N ALA A 32 9.54 13.74 -8.64
CA ALA A 32 9.43 13.13 -9.96
C ALA A 32 8.35 12.03 -10.00
N VAL A 33 8.22 11.22 -8.94
CA VAL A 33 7.18 10.19 -8.85
C VAL A 33 5.81 10.83 -8.71
N ARG A 34 5.69 11.83 -7.83
CA ARG A 34 4.45 12.58 -7.62
C ARG A 34 4.01 13.29 -8.90
N GLU A 35 4.91 13.99 -9.58
CA GLU A 35 4.63 14.67 -10.84
C GLU A 35 4.22 13.69 -11.94
N LEU A 36 4.85 12.52 -12.04
CA LEU A 36 4.46 11.47 -12.97
C LEU A 36 3.04 10.99 -12.71
N LEU A 37 2.71 10.69 -11.44
CA LEU A 37 1.36 10.26 -11.04
C LEU A 37 0.32 11.33 -11.35
N ILE A 38 0.58 12.58 -11.00
CA ILE A 38 -0.27 13.71 -11.30
C ILE A 38 -0.51 13.79 -12.81
N SER A 39 0.56 13.77 -13.62
CA SER A 39 0.45 13.84 -15.09
C SER A 39 -0.39 12.71 -15.66
N ARG A 40 -0.29 11.49 -15.10
CA ARG A 40 -1.05 10.33 -15.57
C ARG A 40 -2.52 10.40 -15.16
N ILE A 41 -2.78 10.79 -13.92
CA ILE A 41 -4.16 10.94 -13.41
C ILE A 41 -4.87 12.07 -14.15
N ASP A 42 -4.23 13.24 -14.26
CA ASP A 42 -4.80 14.38 -15.00
C ASP A 42 -5.10 14.01 -16.46
N GLN A 43 -4.20 13.26 -17.13
CA GLN A 43 -4.45 12.76 -18.49
C GLN A 43 -5.68 11.84 -18.56
N MET A 44 -5.89 11.00 -17.56
CA MET A 44 -7.08 10.12 -17.51
C MET A 44 -8.35 10.93 -17.23
N ILE A 45 -8.28 11.96 -16.36
CA ILE A 45 -9.38 12.89 -16.10
C ILE A 45 -9.78 13.63 -17.39
N ASP A 46 -8.80 14.12 -18.15
CA ASP A 46 -9.04 14.77 -19.46
C ASP A 46 -9.71 13.83 -20.48
N GLN A 47 -9.54 12.50 -20.30
CA GLN A 47 -10.19 11.47 -21.11
C GLN A 47 -11.57 11.05 -20.59
N GLY A 48 -12.05 11.66 -19.51
CA GLY A 48 -13.36 11.40 -18.93
C GLY A 48 -13.37 10.50 -17.70
N MET A 49 -12.21 10.20 -17.10
CA MET A 49 -12.13 9.43 -15.86
C MET A 49 -12.83 10.16 -14.73
N ASP A 50 -13.73 9.47 -14.04
CA ASP A 50 -14.39 9.93 -12.81
C ASP A 50 -14.23 8.98 -11.63
N ARG A 51 -13.54 7.84 -11.84
CA ARG A 51 -13.24 6.81 -10.84
C ARG A 51 -11.90 6.13 -11.14
N LEU A 52 -11.20 5.64 -10.11
CA LEU A 52 -9.85 5.10 -10.26
C LEU A 52 -9.72 3.75 -9.54
N ILE A 53 -9.01 2.82 -10.16
CA ILE A 53 -8.50 1.63 -9.50
C ILE A 53 -6.99 1.76 -9.35
N ILE A 54 -6.51 1.62 -8.12
CA ILE A 54 -5.10 1.45 -7.78
C ILE A 54 -4.91 -0.03 -7.46
N ASP A 55 -4.07 -0.70 -8.23
CA ASP A 55 -3.81 -2.12 -8.08
C ASP A 55 -2.45 -2.34 -7.42
N ALA A 56 -2.47 -2.71 -6.15
CA ALA A 56 -1.30 -3.05 -5.35
C ALA A 56 -1.20 -4.57 -5.07
N ARG A 57 -1.92 -5.40 -5.82
CA ARG A 57 -1.83 -6.85 -5.69
C ARG A 57 -0.43 -7.34 -6.04
N GLY A 58 0.17 -8.12 -5.13
CA GLY A 58 1.53 -8.64 -5.30
C GLY A 58 2.63 -7.59 -5.15
N ASN A 59 2.31 -6.40 -4.68
CA ASN A 59 3.30 -5.40 -4.28
C ASN A 59 3.99 -5.86 -3.00
N ASP A 60 5.21 -6.33 -3.09
CA ASP A 60 5.99 -6.87 -1.96
C ASP A 60 6.76 -5.79 -1.19
N GLY A 61 6.49 -4.52 -1.49
CA GLY A 61 7.02 -3.36 -0.78
C GLY A 61 8.15 -2.65 -1.49
N GLY A 62 8.98 -1.98 -0.70
CA GLY A 62 10.07 -1.14 -1.17
C GLY A 62 10.35 0.01 -0.20
N LEU A 63 10.29 1.24 -0.70
CA LEU A 63 10.52 2.44 0.08
C LEU A 63 9.20 3.09 0.51
N ASP A 64 9.02 3.25 1.81
CA ASP A 64 7.83 3.87 2.42
C ASP A 64 7.56 5.29 1.89
N ILE A 65 8.61 6.02 1.53
CA ILE A 65 8.49 7.36 0.96
C ILE A 65 7.82 7.35 -0.43
N LEU A 66 8.02 6.29 -1.22
CA LEU A 66 7.33 6.14 -2.51
C LEU A 66 5.84 5.85 -2.29
N ALA A 67 5.51 4.97 -1.33
CA ALA A 67 4.13 4.77 -0.89
C ALA A 67 3.49 6.09 -0.43
N SER A 68 4.20 6.87 0.38
CA SER A 68 3.75 8.18 0.85
C SER A 68 3.49 9.18 -0.28
N SER A 69 4.31 9.13 -1.35
CA SER A 69 4.14 9.99 -2.54
C SER A 69 2.84 9.71 -3.30
N VAL A 70 2.33 8.47 -3.20
CA VAL A 70 1.00 8.13 -3.73
C VAL A 70 -0.09 8.67 -2.80
N VAL A 71 0.01 8.35 -1.51
CA VAL A 71 -1.01 8.69 -0.50
C VAL A 71 -1.28 10.18 -0.42
N THR A 72 -0.24 11.01 -0.51
CA THR A 72 -0.37 12.48 -0.42
C THR A 72 -1.37 13.05 -1.41
N LEU A 73 -1.57 12.42 -2.57
CA LEU A 73 -2.49 12.88 -3.61
C LEU A 73 -3.97 12.66 -3.25
N PHE A 74 -4.25 11.78 -2.29
CA PHE A 74 -5.61 11.39 -1.92
C PHE A 74 -6.00 11.83 -0.50
N THR A 75 -5.03 12.02 0.40
CA THR A 75 -5.31 12.46 1.77
C THR A 75 -5.49 13.95 1.89
N THR A 76 -6.53 14.38 2.63
CA THR A 76 -6.78 15.77 2.99
C THR A 76 -6.24 16.14 4.38
N GLU A 77 -5.72 15.15 5.10
CA GLU A 77 -5.13 15.31 6.43
C GLU A 77 -3.71 14.76 6.46
N GLU A 78 -2.84 15.39 7.24
CA GLU A 78 -1.48 14.92 7.46
C GLU A 78 -1.50 13.58 8.19
N ILE A 79 -0.80 12.57 7.65
CA ILE A 79 -0.67 11.27 8.30
C ILE A 79 0.72 11.16 8.90
N ARG A 80 0.79 10.81 10.19
CA ARG A 80 2.04 10.63 10.93
C ARG A 80 2.30 9.16 11.17
N THR A 81 3.49 8.72 10.80
CA THR A 81 3.97 7.38 11.08
C THR A 81 5.20 7.47 11.97
N ASN A 82 5.18 6.73 13.05
CA ASN A 82 6.28 6.61 13.97
C ASN A 82 6.95 5.25 13.80
N SER A 83 8.19 5.16 14.25
CA SER A 83 8.91 3.89 14.32
C SER A 83 9.42 3.65 15.71
N GLY A 84 9.49 2.39 16.09
CA GLY A 84 10.05 1.97 17.36
C GLY A 84 10.98 0.78 17.20
N PHE A 85 11.73 0.49 18.24
CA PHE A 85 12.57 -0.70 18.33
C PHE A 85 12.39 -1.37 19.68
N ARG A 86 12.58 -2.67 19.70
CA ARG A 86 12.46 -3.44 20.93
C ARG A 86 13.69 -3.22 21.83
N SER A 87 13.45 -2.88 23.09
CA SER A 87 14.46 -2.77 24.14
C SER A 87 14.01 -3.60 25.34
N GLY A 88 14.52 -4.82 25.46
CA GLY A 88 14.00 -5.79 26.43
C GLY A 88 12.58 -6.23 26.05
N ASP A 89 11.64 -6.02 26.96
CA ASP A 89 10.21 -6.32 26.76
C ASP A 89 9.38 -5.10 26.34
N GLU A 90 10.03 -3.94 26.18
CA GLU A 90 9.36 -2.69 25.82
C GLU A 90 9.64 -2.30 24.35
N ILE A 91 8.69 -1.61 23.73
CA ILE A 91 8.88 -0.90 22.47
C ILE A 91 9.23 0.55 22.79
N VAL A 92 10.37 1.00 22.27
CA VAL A 92 10.87 2.37 22.47
C VAL A 92 10.73 3.10 21.15
N GLN A 93 9.96 4.20 21.14
CA GLN A 93 9.80 5.03 19.95
C GLN A 93 11.14 5.63 19.51
N SER A 94 11.44 5.54 18.22
CA SER A 94 12.59 6.18 17.61
C SER A 94 12.39 7.70 17.56
N ARG A 95 13.50 8.43 17.68
CA ARG A 95 13.52 9.89 17.45
C ARG A 95 13.89 10.26 16.02
N TYR A 96 14.32 9.32 15.22
CA TYR A 96 14.98 9.58 13.92
C TYR A 96 14.22 8.98 12.73
N TRP A 97 13.30 8.05 12.98
CA TRP A 97 12.64 7.27 11.93
C TRP A 97 11.12 7.50 11.97
N ASN A 98 10.74 8.77 12.00
CA ASN A 98 9.35 9.16 11.90
C ASN A 98 9.19 9.94 10.62
N TRP A 99 8.12 9.71 9.90
CA TRP A 99 7.83 10.46 8.68
C TRP A 99 6.40 10.94 8.66
N ILE A 100 6.19 11.93 7.82
CA ILE A 100 4.92 12.61 7.66
C ILE A 100 4.52 12.49 6.19
N VAL A 101 3.30 12.02 5.94
CA VAL A 101 2.64 12.12 4.64
C VAL A 101 1.92 13.45 4.60
N PRO A 102 2.37 14.42 3.80
CA PRO A 102 1.70 15.70 3.70
C PRO A 102 0.35 15.56 2.98
N ALA A 103 -0.61 16.42 3.34
CA ALA A 103 -1.91 16.48 2.73
C ALA A 103 -1.87 17.38 1.47
N ASP A 104 -1.98 16.78 0.28
CA ASP A 104 -2.29 17.50 -0.97
C ASP A 104 -3.79 17.34 -1.28
N GLY A 105 -4.33 16.12 -1.19
CA GLY A 105 -5.75 15.80 -1.38
C GLY A 105 -6.29 16.14 -2.76
N ARG A 106 -5.41 16.30 -3.75
CA ARG A 106 -5.75 16.73 -5.12
C ARG A 106 -6.84 15.88 -5.77
N TYR A 107 -6.88 14.60 -5.43
CA TYR A 107 -7.83 13.64 -5.98
C TYR A 107 -8.75 13.04 -4.91
N SER A 108 -8.93 13.76 -3.79
CA SER A 108 -9.78 13.31 -2.68
C SER A 108 -11.26 13.18 -3.02
N ASP A 109 -11.71 13.80 -4.12
CA ASP A 109 -13.10 13.73 -4.57
C ASP A 109 -13.36 12.57 -5.57
N ILE A 110 -12.29 11.90 -6.05
CA ILE A 110 -12.42 10.79 -7.00
C ILE A 110 -12.63 9.49 -6.21
N PRO A 111 -13.69 8.72 -6.45
CA PRO A 111 -13.83 7.38 -5.87
C PRO A 111 -12.69 6.46 -6.31
N VAL A 112 -12.04 5.82 -5.34
CA VAL A 112 -10.90 4.93 -5.57
C VAL A 112 -11.20 3.55 -5.00
N VAL A 113 -10.92 2.51 -5.77
CA VAL A 113 -10.74 1.15 -5.25
C VAL A 113 -9.24 0.85 -5.20
N LEU A 114 -8.76 0.49 -4.01
CA LEU A 114 -7.43 -0.07 -3.82
C LEU A 114 -7.52 -1.59 -3.80
N LEU A 115 -7.07 -2.25 -4.86
CA LEU A 115 -7.00 -3.71 -4.93
C LEU A 115 -5.74 -4.22 -4.25
N VAL A 116 -5.93 -5.14 -3.31
CA VAL A 116 -4.86 -5.78 -2.55
C VAL A 116 -5.02 -7.29 -2.50
N ASN A 117 -3.96 -7.99 -2.12
CA ASN A 117 -3.99 -9.42 -1.83
C ASN A 117 -2.91 -9.80 -0.82
N ALA A 118 -2.82 -11.07 -0.46
CA ALA A 118 -1.82 -11.60 0.48
C ALA A 118 -0.36 -11.48 -0.02
N GLY A 119 -0.12 -11.02 -1.23
CA GLY A 119 1.21 -10.67 -1.75
C GLY A 119 1.57 -9.19 -1.57
N THR A 120 0.63 -8.37 -1.07
CA THR A 120 0.87 -6.97 -0.74
C THR A 120 1.53 -6.90 0.64
N ALA A 121 2.74 -6.37 0.75
CA ALA A 121 3.56 -6.45 1.95
C ALA A 121 4.48 -5.24 2.14
N SER A 122 5.02 -5.05 3.35
CA SER A 122 6.04 -4.04 3.67
C SER A 122 5.56 -2.62 3.32
N ALA A 123 6.25 -1.87 2.45
CA ALA A 123 5.78 -0.56 1.99
C ALA A 123 4.40 -0.63 1.30
N GLY A 124 4.04 -1.78 0.70
CA GLY A 124 2.70 -2.06 0.20
C GLY A 124 1.64 -2.14 1.32
N ASP A 125 1.98 -2.68 2.50
CA ASP A 125 1.12 -2.59 3.68
C ASP A 125 0.95 -1.13 4.14
N ILE A 126 2.04 -0.35 4.17
CA ILE A 126 2.03 1.08 4.51
C ILE A 126 1.16 1.88 3.53
N LEU A 127 1.32 1.63 2.23
CA LEU A 127 0.48 2.21 1.18
C LEU A 127 -1.00 1.92 1.45
N THR A 128 -1.30 0.65 1.71
CA THR A 128 -2.68 0.19 1.93
C THR A 128 -3.29 0.82 3.17
N TYR A 129 -2.57 0.79 4.29
CA TYR A 129 -3.05 1.38 5.54
C TYR A 129 -3.30 2.88 5.38
N ASN A 130 -2.33 3.62 4.87
CA ASN A 130 -2.47 5.07 4.75
C ASN A 130 -3.58 5.47 3.76
N LEU A 131 -3.74 4.75 2.63
CA LEU A 131 -4.86 4.97 1.72
C LEU A 131 -6.21 4.60 2.34
N SER A 132 -6.26 3.60 3.24
CA SER A 132 -7.51 3.24 3.94
C SER A 132 -8.03 4.35 4.85
N LEU A 133 -7.18 5.30 5.24
CA LEU A 133 -7.57 6.47 6.02
C LEU A 133 -8.22 7.57 5.15
N CYS A 134 -8.14 7.46 3.82
CA CYS A 134 -8.73 8.42 2.89
C CYS A 134 -10.21 8.08 2.64
N PRO A 135 -11.17 8.99 2.91
CA PRO A 135 -12.60 8.69 2.83
C PRO A 135 -13.12 8.27 1.45
N ASN A 136 -12.40 8.64 0.39
CA ASN A 136 -12.73 8.31 -0.99
C ASN A 136 -12.11 6.99 -1.47
N VAL A 137 -11.35 6.29 -0.63
CA VAL A 137 -10.68 5.03 -0.96
C VAL A 137 -11.42 3.85 -0.32
N THR A 138 -11.64 2.81 -1.10
CA THR A 138 -12.20 1.53 -0.67
C THR A 138 -11.16 0.45 -0.85
N VAL A 139 -10.72 -0.18 0.23
CA VAL A 139 -9.77 -1.31 0.19
C VAL A 139 -10.53 -2.59 -0.15
N MET A 140 -10.14 -3.25 -1.22
CA MET A 140 -10.85 -4.40 -1.76
C MET A 140 -9.89 -5.55 -2.11
N GLY A 141 -10.33 -6.78 -1.87
CA GLY A 141 -9.57 -7.97 -2.24
C GLY A 141 -10.24 -9.28 -1.86
N LEU A 142 -9.69 -10.39 -2.34
CA LEU A 142 -10.06 -11.75 -1.88
C LEU A 142 -9.52 -12.03 -0.47
N ALA A 143 -8.35 -11.49 -0.18
CA ALA A 143 -7.67 -11.54 1.09
C ALA A 143 -7.03 -10.18 1.39
N THR A 144 -6.84 -9.88 2.66
CA THR A 144 -6.08 -8.69 3.09
C THR A 144 -4.59 -8.83 2.76
N THR A 145 -3.81 -7.82 3.06
CA THR A 145 -2.37 -7.75 2.85
C THR A 145 -1.61 -8.73 3.76
N TRP A 146 -0.30 -8.81 3.61
CA TRP A 146 0.53 -9.74 4.38
C TRP A 146 0.64 -9.37 5.87
N GLY A 147 0.59 -8.08 6.19
CA GLY A 147 0.79 -7.59 7.57
C GLY A 147 2.25 -7.69 8.02
N CYS A 148 3.17 -7.16 7.22
CA CYS A 148 4.61 -7.27 7.43
C CYS A 148 5.30 -5.91 7.23
N ALA A 149 4.73 -4.86 7.82
CA ALA A 149 5.26 -3.49 7.73
C ALA A 149 6.40 -3.20 8.71
N GLN A 150 7.07 -4.22 9.20
CA GLN A 150 8.15 -4.09 10.17
C GLN A 150 9.48 -3.77 9.50
N GLY A 151 10.07 -2.64 9.85
CA GLY A 151 11.21 -2.06 9.15
C GLY A 151 12.55 -2.76 9.36
N VAL A 152 13.45 -2.48 8.45
CA VAL A 152 14.91 -2.74 8.45
C VAL A 152 15.32 -4.14 8.92
N PRO A 153 15.29 -5.13 8.02
CA PRO A 153 15.73 -6.47 8.37
C PRO A 153 17.23 -6.51 8.65
N GLN A 154 17.60 -7.14 9.75
CA GLN A 154 18.96 -7.52 10.06
C GLN A 154 19.20 -8.98 9.69
N THR A 155 20.45 -9.32 9.42
CA THR A 155 20.84 -10.71 9.11
C THR A 155 21.81 -11.21 10.16
N ALA A 156 21.47 -12.31 10.81
CA ALA A 156 22.36 -13.07 11.65
C ALA A 156 22.77 -14.39 10.96
N LEU A 157 24.04 -14.76 11.09
CA LEU A 157 24.53 -16.08 10.69
C LEU A 157 24.47 -17.00 11.90
N MET A 158 23.81 -18.12 11.75
CA MET A 158 23.84 -19.16 12.78
C MET A 158 25.19 -19.88 12.82
N SER A 159 25.48 -20.52 13.94
CA SER A 159 26.71 -21.29 14.13
C SER A 159 26.94 -22.24 12.96
N GLY A 160 28.12 -22.16 12.35
CA GLY A 160 28.48 -22.92 11.14
C GLY A 160 28.31 -22.17 9.82
N GLY A 161 27.73 -20.96 9.83
CA GLY A 161 27.68 -20.06 8.67
C GLY A 161 26.76 -20.47 7.52
N THR A 162 25.98 -21.55 7.69
CA THR A 162 25.15 -22.11 6.62
C THR A 162 23.71 -21.61 6.63
N ILE A 163 23.22 -21.12 7.77
CA ILE A 163 21.86 -20.60 7.92
C ILE A 163 21.92 -19.11 8.18
N ARG A 164 21.18 -18.35 7.37
CA ARG A 164 20.94 -16.93 7.58
C ARG A 164 19.55 -16.73 8.15
N VAL A 165 19.45 -16.00 9.25
CA VAL A 165 18.17 -15.56 9.81
C VAL A 165 18.03 -14.08 9.57
N ARG A 166 16.98 -13.67 8.88
CA ARG A 166 16.56 -12.27 8.76
C ARG A 166 15.49 -12.00 9.80
N TYR A 167 15.61 -10.89 10.50
CA TYR A 167 14.66 -10.45 11.50
C TYR A 167 14.53 -8.93 11.46
N SER A 168 13.36 -8.44 11.74
CA SER A 168 13.12 -7.01 11.87
C SER A 168 13.65 -6.50 13.20
N ILE A 169 14.24 -5.30 13.20
CA ILE A 169 14.69 -4.61 14.41
C ILE A 169 13.84 -3.40 14.74
N MET A 170 12.94 -3.02 13.85
CA MET A 170 12.05 -1.87 14.01
C MET A 170 10.62 -2.31 13.81
N ALA A 171 9.72 -1.57 14.43
CA ALA A 171 8.28 -1.69 14.27
C ALA A 171 7.71 -0.36 13.82
N THR A 172 6.68 -0.40 12.99
CA THR A 172 5.85 0.75 12.65
C THR A 172 4.85 0.99 13.78
N LEU A 173 4.77 2.22 14.26
CA LEU A 173 3.95 2.60 15.39
C LEU A 173 2.92 3.65 15.00
N ASP A 174 1.72 3.53 15.58
CA ASP A 174 0.70 4.57 15.54
C ASP A 174 1.08 5.78 16.44
N GLU A 175 0.20 6.78 16.51
CA GLU A 175 0.41 7.97 17.33
C GLU A 175 0.46 7.67 18.83
N ASP A 176 -0.18 6.59 19.26
CA ASP A 176 -0.21 6.13 20.66
C ASP A 176 1.00 5.23 21.02
N GLY A 177 1.82 4.88 20.04
CA GLY A 177 3.02 4.04 20.20
C GLY A 177 2.73 2.54 20.14
N ASN A 178 1.56 2.12 19.65
CA ASN A 178 1.25 0.72 19.42
C ASN A 178 1.76 0.28 18.06
N ILE A 179 2.20 -0.98 17.97
CA ILE A 179 2.51 -1.60 16.69
C ILE A 179 1.21 -1.76 15.90
N TYR A 180 1.20 -1.36 14.66
CA TYR A 180 0.09 -1.55 13.74
C TYR A 180 0.57 -2.16 12.42
N ILE A 181 -0.38 -2.67 11.62
CA ILE A 181 -0.10 -3.38 10.35
C ILE A 181 0.66 -4.70 10.56
N ASP A 182 0.85 -5.17 11.79
CA ASP A 182 1.52 -6.44 12.03
C ASP A 182 0.55 -7.62 11.91
N GLY A 183 1.02 -8.71 11.33
CA GLY A 183 0.25 -9.94 11.18
C GLY A 183 0.01 -10.71 12.48
N GLY A 184 0.48 -10.23 13.62
CA GLY A 184 0.30 -10.84 14.93
C GLY A 184 0.64 -12.33 14.99
N GLU A 185 0.08 -13.05 15.96
CA GLU A 185 0.25 -14.50 16.10
C GLU A 185 -0.51 -15.28 15.02
N ASP A 186 -1.63 -14.73 14.55
CA ASP A 186 -2.51 -15.35 13.55
C ASP A 186 -2.02 -15.15 12.11
N ARG A 187 -0.99 -14.36 11.91
CA ARG A 187 -0.45 -13.99 10.59
C ARG A 187 -1.51 -13.40 9.66
N VAL A 188 -2.44 -12.67 10.21
CA VAL A 188 -3.46 -11.93 9.50
C VAL A 188 -3.15 -10.45 9.69
N SER A 189 -3.06 -9.71 8.61
CA SER A 189 -2.87 -8.26 8.67
C SER A 189 -3.99 -7.58 9.45
N ASP A 190 -3.65 -6.60 10.27
CA ASP A 190 -4.63 -5.74 10.95
C ASP A 190 -5.38 -4.82 9.99
N ILE A 191 -4.89 -4.69 8.74
CA ILE A 191 -5.59 -3.93 7.69
C ILE A 191 -6.86 -4.68 7.31
N GLN A 192 -8.00 -4.01 7.50
CA GLN A 192 -9.30 -4.56 7.14
C GLN A 192 -9.65 -4.23 5.69
N LEU A 193 -10.31 -5.18 5.02
CA LEU A 193 -10.93 -4.92 3.72
C LEU A 193 -12.29 -4.26 3.95
N ASP A 194 -12.54 -3.13 3.29
CA ASP A 194 -13.89 -2.53 3.24
C ASP A 194 -14.84 -3.41 2.43
N VAL A 195 -14.32 -3.99 1.35
CA VAL A 195 -15.04 -4.92 0.50
C VAL A 195 -14.24 -6.20 0.30
N ARG A 196 -14.73 -7.28 0.88
CA ARG A 196 -14.18 -8.61 0.62
C ARG A 196 -14.87 -9.21 -0.60
N ILE A 197 -14.12 -9.47 -1.65
CA ILE A 197 -14.59 -10.19 -2.84
C ILE A 197 -14.98 -11.62 -2.39
N PRO A 198 -16.19 -12.10 -2.69
CA PRO A 198 -16.60 -13.45 -2.33
C PRO A 198 -15.64 -14.49 -2.93
N LEU A 199 -15.21 -15.46 -2.12
CA LEU A 199 -14.42 -16.59 -2.58
C LEU A 199 -15.31 -17.83 -2.56
N ASP A 200 -15.98 -18.09 -3.66
CA ASP A 200 -16.83 -19.25 -3.87
C ASP A 200 -16.43 -20.04 -5.13
N MET A 201 -17.18 -21.07 -5.46
CA MET A 201 -16.89 -21.89 -6.64
C MET A 201 -17.02 -21.12 -7.97
N ASN A 202 -17.84 -20.08 -8.03
CA ASN A 202 -17.98 -19.24 -9.22
C ASN A 202 -16.71 -18.41 -9.37
N THR A 203 -16.28 -17.74 -8.30
CA THR A 203 -15.03 -16.95 -8.29
C THR A 203 -13.81 -17.82 -8.67
N ILE A 204 -13.74 -19.04 -8.14
CA ILE A 204 -12.65 -19.98 -8.48
C ILE A 204 -12.72 -20.35 -9.96
N ASN A 205 -13.90 -20.60 -10.52
CA ASN A 205 -14.07 -20.92 -11.94
C ASN A 205 -13.70 -19.73 -12.84
N GLU A 206 -14.06 -18.50 -12.46
CA GLU A 206 -13.68 -17.30 -13.22
C GLU A 206 -12.15 -17.15 -13.25
N ILE A 207 -11.50 -17.22 -12.09
CA ILE A 207 -10.05 -17.00 -11.99
C ILE A 207 -9.24 -18.12 -12.67
N TYR A 208 -9.57 -19.38 -12.37
CA TYR A 208 -8.75 -20.53 -12.80
C TYR A 208 -9.32 -21.32 -13.97
N GLY A 209 -10.61 -21.20 -14.23
CA GLY A 209 -11.27 -21.90 -15.34
C GLY A 209 -11.40 -21.09 -16.60
N GLN A 210 -11.54 -19.76 -16.49
CA GLN A 210 -11.75 -18.84 -17.61
C GLN A 210 -10.56 -17.88 -17.82
N ASP A 211 -9.54 -17.92 -16.97
CA ASP A 211 -8.35 -17.05 -17.04
C ASP A 211 -8.73 -15.56 -17.00
N SER A 212 -9.78 -15.22 -16.20
CA SER A 212 -10.21 -13.83 -16.07
C SER A 212 -9.54 -13.16 -14.85
N ASP A 213 -9.33 -11.85 -14.93
CA ASP A 213 -8.97 -11.05 -13.76
C ASP A 213 -10.23 -10.64 -12.98
N TYR A 214 -10.93 -11.66 -12.46
CA TYR A 214 -12.18 -11.48 -11.76
C TYR A 214 -12.12 -10.41 -10.64
N PRO A 215 -11.06 -10.32 -9.80
CA PRO A 215 -10.97 -9.24 -8.83
C PRO A 215 -10.98 -7.83 -9.44
N LEU A 216 -10.33 -7.65 -10.59
CA LEU A 216 -10.33 -6.38 -11.31
C LEU A 216 -11.71 -6.08 -11.91
N GLU A 217 -12.32 -7.08 -12.53
CA GLU A 217 -13.68 -6.97 -13.08
C GLU A 217 -14.70 -6.64 -11.99
N TYR A 218 -14.60 -7.30 -10.84
CA TYR A 218 -15.44 -7.02 -9.67
C TYR A 218 -15.29 -5.58 -9.17
N ALA A 219 -14.06 -5.05 -9.14
CA ALA A 219 -13.78 -3.68 -8.72
C ALA A 219 -14.40 -2.65 -9.69
N VAL A 220 -14.29 -2.89 -11.00
CA VAL A 220 -14.93 -2.05 -12.03
C VAL A 220 -16.44 -2.03 -11.83
N GLU A 221 -17.07 -3.22 -11.74
CA GLU A 221 -18.51 -3.32 -11.54
C GLU A 221 -18.98 -2.68 -10.22
N TRP A 222 -18.14 -2.75 -9.17
CA TRP A 222 -18.47 -2.13 -7.89
C TRP A 222 -18.47 -0.62 -8.00
N LEU A 223 -17.45 -0.03 -8.64
CA LEU A 223 -17.38 1.42 -8.90
C LEU A 223 -18.53 1.90 -9.79
N ASP A 224 -18.93 1.11 -10.79
CA ASP A 224 -20.03 1.45 -11.69
C ASP A 224 -21.41 1.52 -10.98
N ARG A 225 -21.54 0.87 -9.83
CA ARG A 225 -22.76 0.94 -9.00
C ARG A 225 -22.83 2.17 -8.08
N LEU A 226 -21.70 2.87 -7.87
CA LEU A 226 -21.66 4.07 -7.03
C LEU A 226 -22.12 5.33 -7.76
N GLY A 227 -22.00 5.36 -9.07
CA GLY A 227 -22.30 6.50 -9.93
C GLY A 227 -23.41 6.25 -10.89
#